data_6f70135c528d7a2b5c424efc8e871793
#
_entry.id   6f70135c528d7a2b5c424efc8e871793
#
_cell.length_a   1.000
_cell.length_b   1.000
_cell.length_c   1.000
_cell.angle_alpha   90.00
_cell.angle_beta   90.00
_cell.angle_gamma   90.00
#
_symmetry.space_group_name_H-M   'P 1'
#
loop_
_entity.id
_entity.type
_entity.pdbx_description
1 polymer ?
#
loop_
_entity_poly.entity_id
_entity_poly.type
_entity_poly.pdbx_seq_one_letter_code
_entity_poly.pdbx_strand_id
1 'polypeptide(L)'
;GGLWFPRGHILHDYLESRVMPVIIGPVGRGDLQYTTLWKTAQRQTTRPVKFGAVSAEIVAFASQDRYYKSVPERMLAIADAFNEEYNELADAGCPVIQIEEPQIHLAAARGIQDKVITPELMVEVFNRTVKGLRAKTEVWAHSCWGNPSQQRMFAKVQSYKPSLETYNKVDADVITFESSSSGGMDLEAIGKTITGKKIAIGVIDHHTLQVESPDEVAAQIRAALKFIPPERLVISSDCGMGREGMS
;
A
#
# COMPACT_ATOMS: atom_id res chain seq x y z
N GLY A 1 0.13 -23.23 1.95
CA GLY A 1 -1.02 -23.37 1.09
C GLY A 1 -1.17 -22.11 0.26
N GLY A 2 -1.00 -22.24 -1.08
CA GLY A 2 -1.22 -21.14 -2.00
C GLY A 2 -2.65 -20.61 -1.93
N LEU A 3 -2.85 -19.35 -2.15
CA LEU A 3 -4.17 -18.75 -2.34
C LEU A 3 -4.80 -19.41 -3.57
N TRP A 4 -5.78 -20.28 -3.34
CA TRP A 4 -6.53 -20.92 -4.42
C TRP A 4 -7.83 -20.15 -4.63
N PHE A 5 -8.07 -19.69 -5.85
CA PHE A 5 -9.32 -19.07 -6.26
C PHE A 5 -10.02 -20.00 -7.26
N PRO A 6 -11.35 -20.19 -7.19
CA PRO A 6 -12.07 -21.00 -8.17
C PRO A 6 -11.94 -20.43 -9.57
N ARG A 7 -11.96 -21.30 -10.59
CA ARG A 7 -12.01 -20.88 -12.01
C ARG A 7 -13.18 -19.95 -12.23
N GLY A 8 -12.98 -18.89 -13.04
CA GLY A 8 -13.96 -17.83 -13.28
C GLY A 8 -13.99 -16.76 -12.19
N HIS A 9 -13.13 -16.86 -11.14
CA HIS A 9 -12.88 -15.74 -10.28
C HIS A 9 -11.82 -14.85 -10.95
N ILE A 10 -12.06 -13.55 -11.00
CA ILE A 10 -11.18 -12.61 -11.72
C ILE A 10 -9.71 -12.70 -11.27
N LEU A 11 -9.46 -13.00 -9.99
CA LEU A 11 -8.11 -13.20 -9.48
C LEU A 11 -7.45 -14.48 -9.98
N HIS A 12 -8.25 -15.54 -10.23
CA HIS A 12 -7.75 -16.76 -10.85
C HIS A 12 -7.28 -16.46 -12.27
N ASP A 13 -8.12 -15.78 -13.05
CA ASP A 13 -7.83 -15.45 -14.45
C ASP A 13 -6.66 -14.45 -14.51
N TYR A 14 -6.60 -13.49 -13.61
CA TYR A 14 -5.49 -12.54 -13.48
C TYR A 14 -4.17 -13.23 -13.12
N LEU A 15 -4.17 -14.15 -12.17
CA LEU A 15 -2.97 -14.88 -11.75
C LEU A 15 -2.55 -15.94 -12.77
N GLU A 16 -3.49 -16.61 -13.46
CA GLU A 16 -3.17 -17.54 -14.55
C GLU A 16 -2.63 -16.84 -15.80
N SER A 17 -3.06 -15.62 -16.08
CA SER A 17 -2.58 -14.84 -17.24
C SER A 17 -1.19 -14.25 -17.03
N ARG A 18 -0.68 -14.23 -15.80
CA ARG A 18 0.64 -13.69 -15.47
C ARG A 18 1.61 -14.81 -15.12
N VAL A 19 2.77 -14.77 -15.74
CA VAL A 19 3.89 -15.64 -15.35
C VAL A 19 4.38 -15.18 -13.99
N MET A 20 4.14 -15.99 -12.96
CA MET A 20 4.66 -15.73 -11.62
C MET A 20 6.20 -15.91 -11.65
N PRO A 21 6.99 -14.92 -11.24
CA PRO A 21 8.43 -15.06 -11.14
C PRO A 21 8.80 -16.15 -10.14
N VAL A 22 9.89 -16.86 -10.42
CA VAL A 22 10.43 -17.90 -9.53
C VAL A 22 11.77 -17.42 -8.99
N ILE A 23 11.90 -17.31 -7.68
CA ILE A 23 13.15 -16.97 -7.02
C ILE A 23 14.00 -18.23 -6.98
N ILE A 24 15.14 -18.22 -7.66
CA ILE A 24 16.10 -19.33 -7.79
C ILE A 24 17.48 -19.03 -7.21
N GLY A 25 17.67 -17.85 -6.63
CA GLY A 25 18.92 -17.39 -6.03
C GLY A 25 18.68 -16.24 -5.06
N PRO A 26 19.74 -15.68 -4.46
CA PRO A 26 19.59 -14.54 -3.55
C PRO A 26 18.99 -13.34 -4.28
N VAL A 27 18.00 -12.71 -3.65
CA VAL A 27 17.40 -11.47 -4.14
C VAL A 27 18.34 -10.31 -3.80
N GLY A 28 18.60 -9.46 -4.78
CA GLY A 28 19.29 -8.20 -4.62
C GLY A 28 18.57 -7.12 -5.39
N ARG A 29 19.07 -5.88 -5.35
CA ARG A 29 18.48 -4.73 -6.01
C ARG A 29 18.25 -4.94 -7.53
N GLY A 30 19.18 -5.62 -8.22
CA GLY A 30 19.13 -5.84 -9.66
C GLY A 30 19.17 -4.51 -10.45
N ASP A 31 18.45 -4.48 -11.57
CA ASP A 31 18.41 -3.34 -12.50
C ASP A 31 17.15 -2.48 -12.32
N LEU A 32 16.65 -2.32 -11.08
CA LEU A 32 15.56 -1.41 -10.79
C LEU A 32 15.97 0.03 -11.15
N GLN A 33 15.02 0.81 -11.66
CA GLN A 33 15.26 2.15 -12.23
C GLN A 33 14.31 3.21 -11.63
N TYR A 34 14.00 3.12 -10.34
CA TYR A 34 13.05 4.03 -9.68
C TYR A 34 13.49 5.48 -9.77
N THR A 35 14.77 5.75 -9.57
CA THR A 35 15.34 7.10 -9.72
C THR A 35 15.19 7.65 -11.15
N THR A 36 15.40 6.82 -12.16
CA THR A 36 15.25 7.21 -13.57
C THR A 36 13.78 7.48 -13.92
N LEU A 37 12.89 6.62 -13.46
CA LEU A 37 11.44 6.77 -13.67
C LEU A 37 10.92 8.04 -13.00
N TRP A 38 11.28 8.27 -11.73
CA TRP A 38 10.88 9.46 -11.01
C TRP A 38 11.42 10.73 -11.65
N LYS A 39 12.72 10.81 -11.98
CA LYS A 39 13.32 11.96 -12.66
C LYS A 39 12.66 12.24 -14.00
N THR A 40 12.25 11.21 -14.71
CA THR A 40 11.54 11.36 -15.99
C THR A 40 10.17 11.99 -15.79
N ALA A 41 9.40 11.54 -14.81
CA ALA A 41 8.11 12.14 -14.45
C ALA A 41 8.28 13.57 -13.91
N GLN A 42 9.26 13.81 -13.02
CA GLN A 42 9.49 15.12 -12.42
C GLN A 42 9.86 16.20 -13.46
N ARG A 43 10.52 15.83 -14.56
CA ARG A 43 10.82 16.77 -15.67
C ARG A 43 9.59 17.26 -16.43
N GLN A 44 8.45 16.59 -16.29
CA GLN A 44 7.20 16.95 -16.99
C GLN A 44 6.36 17.98 -16.23
N THR A 45 6.75 18.33 -15.00
CA THR A 45 5.97 19.22 -14.15
C THR A 45 6.86 20.02 -13.18
N THR A 46 6.37 21.20 -12.80
CA THR A 46 6.96 22.01 -11.70
C THR A 46 6.42 21.62 -10.33
N ARG A 47 5.38 20.76 -10.27
CA ARG A 47 4.81 20.24 -9.03
C ARG A 47 5.66 19.09 -8.51
N PRO A 48 5.77 18.91 -7.18
CA PRO A 48 6.42 17.74 -6.62
C PRO A 48 5.73 16.45 -7.10
N VAL A 49 6.53 15.49 -7.56
CA VAL A 49 6.04 14.16 -7.99
C VAL A 49 6.33 13.16 -6.88
N LYS A 50 5.26 12.55 -6.37
CA LYS A 50 5.32 11.41 -5.45
C LYS A 50 5.64 10.15 -6.23
N PHE A 51 6.55 9.32 -5.71
CA PHE A 51 6.81 7.99 -6.25
C PHE A 51 6.08 6.93 -5.39
N GLY A 52 5.44 5.96 -6.04
CA GLY A 52 4.77 4.85 -5.37
C GLY A 52 5.19 3.51 -5.97
N ALA A 53 5.39 2.51 -5.12
CA ALA A 53 5.66 1.14 -5.52
C ALA A 53 5.12 0.13 -4.50
N VAL A 54 5.02 -1.13 -4.93
CA VAL A 54 4.51 -2.23 -4.10
C VAL A 54 5.41 -2.55 -2.92
N SER A 55 4.84 -3.12 -1.86
CA SER A 55 5.59 -3.58 -0.70
C SER A 55 6.36 -4.88 -0.98
N ALA A 56 7.33 -5.17 -0.13
CA ALA A 56 8.09 -6.42 -0.18
C ALA A 56 7.19 -7.66 0.00
N GLU A 57 6.16 -7.55 0.82
CA GLU A 57 5.17 -8.59 1.07
C GLU A 57 4.39 -8.93 -0.20
N ILE A 58 3.94 -7.92 -0.97
CA ILE A 58 3.24 -8.14 -2.25
C ILE A 58 4.14 -8.92 -3.21
N VAL A 59 5.41 -8.53 -3.35
CA VAL A 59 6.35 -9.23 -4.23
C VAL A 59 6.61 -10.65 -3.74
N ALA A 60 6.77 -10.85 -2.43
CA ALA A 60 6.96 -12.17 -1.85
C ALA A 60 5.76 -13.08 -2.10
N PHE A 61 4.52 -12.59 -1.95
CA PHE A 61 3.31 -13.38 -2.22
C PHE A 61 3.07 -13.61 -3.71
N ALA A 62 3.49 -12.68 -4.57
CA ALA A 62 3.35 -12.78 -6.02
C ALA A 62 4.51 -13.55 -6.69
N SER A 63 5.41 -14.17 -5.94
CA SER A 63 6.51 -14.96 -6.46
C SER A 63 6.50 -16.39 -5.91
N GLN A 64 6.91 -17.35 -6.76
CA GLN A 64 7.29 -18.67 -6.28
C GLN A 64 8.73 -18.63 -5.73
N ASP A 65 9.07 -19.56 -4.84
CA ASP A 65 10.38 -19.58 -4.21
C ASP A 65 10.96 -21.00 -4.22
N ARG A 66 12.21 -21.11 -4.67
CA ARG A 66 13.01 -22.34 -4.65
C ARG A 66 14.36 -22.14 -3.96
N TYR A 67 14.57 -20.97 -3.36
CA TYR A 67 15.87 -20.61 -2.79
C TYR A 67 15.82 -20.40 -1.28
N TYR A 68 14.89 -19.59 -0.77
CA TYR A 68 14.79 -19.28 0.65
C TYR A 68 14.14 -20.42 1.44
N LYS A 69 14.53 -20.57 2.71
CA LYS A 69 14.02 -21.63 3.59
C LYS A 69 12.65 -21.30 4.17
N SER A 70 12.28 -20.02 4.20
CA SER A 70 11.03 -19.55 4.79
C SER A 70 10.51 -18.29 4.13
N VAL A 71 9.21 -18.06 4.28
CA VAL A 71 8.56 -16.83 3.78
C VAL A 71 9.11 -15.57 4.47
N PRO A 72 9.34 -15.54 5.79
CA PRO A 72 9.97 -14.38 6.44
C PRO A 72 11.35 -14.05 5.88
N GLU A 73 12.22 -15.07 5.69
CA GLU A 73 13.55 -14.85 5.12
C GLU A 73 13.48 -14.22 3.73
N ARG A 74 12.59 -14.70 2.88
CA ARG A 74 12.32 -14.14 1.55
C ARG A 74 11.82 -12.69 1.62
N MET A 75 10.84 -12.42 2.49
CA MET A 75 10.30 -11.07 2.66
C MET A 75 11.37 -10.07 3.08
N LEU A 76 12.20 -10.44 4.04
CA LEU A 76 13.27 -9.59 4.56
C LEU A 76 14.35 -9.33 3.51
N ALA A 77 14.70 -10.34 2.69
CA ALA A 77 15.63 -10.16 1.59
C ALA A 77 15.10 -9.21 0.50
N ILE A 78 13.82 -9.30 0.18
CA ILE A 78 13.17 -8.37 -0.75
C ILE A 78 13.12 -6.95 -0.15
N ALA A 79 12.82 -6.84 1.14
CA ALA A 79 12.82 -5.57 1.85
C ALA A 79 14.18 -4.86 1.81
N ASP A 80 15.27 -5.60 1.97
CA ASP A 80 16.64 -5.07 1.86
C ASP A 80 16.92 -4.54 0.45
N ALA A 81 16.56 -5.30 -0.58
CA ALA A 81 16.74 -4.89 -1.96
C ALA A 81 15.94 -3.61 -2.30
N PHE A 82 14.71 -3.52 -1.81
CA PHE A 82 13.92 -2.29 -1.96
C PHE A 82 14.49 -1.12 -1.16
N ASN A 83 15.00 -1.37 0.04
CA ASN A 83 15.59 -0.31 0.84
C ASN A 83 16.78 0.36 0.13
N GLU A 84 17.64 -0.42 -0.55
CA GLU A 84 18.74 0.13 -1.36
C GLU A 84 18.20 1.05 -2.47
N GLU A 85 17.21 0.60 -3.22
CA GLU A 85 16.61 1.36 -4.32
C GLU A 85 15.89 2.63 -3.84
N TYR A 86 15.12 2.55 -2.75
CA TYR A 86 14.43 3.70 -2.19
C TYR A 86 15.39 4.73 -1.58
N ASN A 87 16.50 4.29 -0.97
CA ASN A 87 17.51 5.21 -0.48
C ASN A 87 18.16 5.99 -1.63
N GLU A 88 18.47 5.35 -2.76
CA GLU A 88 18.98 6.04 -3.96
C GLU A 88 17.95 7.05 -4.51
N LEU A 89 16.67 6.65 -4.55
CA LEU A 89 15.58 7.53 -4.97
C LEU A 89 15.44 8.76 -4.06
N ALA A 90 15.54 8.56 -2.74
CA ALA A 90 15.48 9.64 -1.76
C ALA A 90 16.70 10.57 -1.87
N ASP A 91 17.89 10.01 -2.05
CA ASP A 91 19.14 10.78 -2.27
C ASP A 91 19.09 11.57 -3.59
N ALA A 92 18.34 11.10 -4.58
CA ALA A 92 18.08 11.85 -5.81
C ALA A 92 17.10 13.02 -5.65
N GLY A 93 16.49 13.19 -4.47
CA GLY A 93 15.60 14.30 -4.12
C GLY A 93 14.11 14.03 -4.30
N CYS A 94 13.68 12.77 -4.40
CA CYS A 94 12.25 12.44 -4.43
C CYS A 94 11.58 12.89 -3.12
N PRO A 95 10.57 13.79 -3.16
CA PRO A 95 10.05 14.42 -1.96
C PRO A 95 9.12 13.53 -1.15
N VAL A 96 8.49 12.53 -1.79
CA VAL A 96 7.56 11.60 -1.16
C VAL A 96 7.70 10.21 -1.79
N ILE A 97 7.91 9.20 -0.95
CA ILE A 97 7.93 7.80 -1.35
C ILE A 97 6.77 7.08 -0.66
N GLN A 98 5.87 6.49 -1.46
CA GLN A 98 4.74 5.71 -0.99
C GLN A 98 4.98 4.22 -1.20
N ILE A 99 4.78 3.45 -0.13
CA ILE A 99 4.80 1.98 -0.18
C ILE A 99 3.36 1.48 -0.17
N GLU A 100 2.99 0.73 -1.21
CA GLU A 100 1.68 0.08 -1.31
C GLU A 100 1.63 -1.13 -0.37
N GLU A 101 1.05 -0.96 0.83
CA GLU A 101 1.04 -1.96 1.90
C GLU A 101 -0.38 -2.37 2.31
N PRO A 102 -1.15 -3.01 1.42
CA PRO A 102 -2.46 -3.53 1.76
C PRO A 102 -2.42 -4.83 2.56
N GLN A 103 -1.28 -5.52 2.62
CA GLN A 103 -1.19 -6.86 3.20
C GLN A 103 -1.43 -6.87 4.70
N ILE A 104 -0.99 -5.85 5.42
CA ILE A 104 -1.29 -5.68 6.86
C ILE A 104 -2.81 -5.70 7.09
N HIS A 105 -3.54 -4.92 6.29
CA HIS A 105 -4.99 -4.86 6.41
C HIS A 105 -5.67 -6.15 5.96
N LEU A 106 -5.27 -6.68 4.81
CA LEU A 106 -5.85 -7.90 4.25
C LEU A 106 -5.63 -9.11 5.15
N ALA A 107 -4.48 -9.23 5.79
CA ALA A 107 -4.23 -10.29 6.78
C ALA A 107 -5.15 -10.15 8.00
N ALA A 108 -5.28 -8.93 8.54
CA ALA A 108 -6.15 -8.65 9.67
C ALA A 108 -7.63 -8.88 9.34
N ALA A 109 -8.09 -8.41 8.17
CA ALA A 109 -9.49 -8.56 7.71
C ALA A 109 -9.88 -10.02 7.47
N ARG A 110 -8.94 -10.88 7.10
CA ARG A 110 -9.16 -12.31 6.89
C ARG A 110 -9.14 -13.12 8.19
N GLY A 111 -8.72 -12.52 9.30
CA GLY A 111 -8.47 -13.26 10.52
C GLY A 111 -7.40 -14.34 10.32
N ILE A 112 -6.44 -14.10 9.44
CA ILE A 112 -5.33 -15.03 9.19
C ILE A 112 -4.49 -15.07 10.46
N GLN A 113 -4.76 -16.06 11.29
CA GLN A 113 -3.88 -16.45 12.37
C GLN A 113 -2.82 -17.40 11.81
N ASP A 114 -1.93 -16.87 10.99
CA ASP A 114 -0.75 -17.58 10.56
C ASP A 114 0.33 -17.43 11.63
N LYS A 115 0.89 -18.54 12.09
CA LYS A 115 2.00 -18.52 13.07
C LYS A 115 3.30 -17.96 12.49
N VAL A 116 3.38 -17.85 11.18
CA VAL A 116 4.58 -17.42 10.45
C VAL A 116 4.43 -15.97 9.99
N ILE A 117 3.26 -15.61 9.45
CA ILE A 117 2.99 -14.26 8.94
C ILE A 117 2.18 -13.52 10.00
N THR A 118 2.89 -12.89 10.91
CA THR A 118 2.30 -12.15 12.04
C THR A 118 2.27 -10.65 11.75
N PRO A 119 1.42 -9.87 12.43
CA PRO A 119 1.46 -8.42 12.37
C PRO A 119 2.85 -7.84 12.67
N GLU A 120 3.59 -8.44 13.61
CA GLU A 120 4.94 -8.02 13.99
C GLU A 120 5.93 -8.21 12.84
N LEU A 121 5.87 -9.34 12.14
CA LEU A 121 6.70 -9.58 10.95
C LEU A 121 6.39 -8.55 9.86
N MET A 122 5.11 -8.25 9.61
CA MET A 122 4.73 -7.27 8.60
C MET A 122 5.25 -5.87 8.93
N VAL A 123 5.19 -5.46 10.20
CA VAL A 123 5.80 -4.21 10.67
C VAL A 123 7.32 -4.24 10.48
N GLU A 124 7.97 -5.35 10.81
CA GLU A 124 9.41 -5.50 10.63
C GLU A 124 9.81 -5.36 9.17
N VAL A 125 9.11 -6.06 8.26
CA VAL A 125 9.38 -6.01 6.80
C VAL A 125 9.18 -4.60 6.26
N PHE A 126 8.06 -3.94 6.63
CA PHE A 126 7.82 -2.55 6.23
C PHE A 126 8.93 -1.62 6.74
N ASN A 127 9.22 -1.66 8.04
CA ASN A 127 10.21 -0.79 8.67
C ASN A 127 11.62 -1.04 8.09
N ARG A 128 11.94 -2.27 7.72
CA ARG A 128 13.18 -2.62 7.04
C ARG A 128 13.24 -2.05 5.63
N THR A 129 12.13 -2.12 4.88
CA THR A 129 12.00 -1.52 3.53
C THR A 129 12.26 0.00 3.56
N VAL A 130 11.80 0.70 4.58
CA VAL A 130 11.89 2.18 4.66
C VAL A 130 13.01 2.68 5.57
N LYS A 131 13.88 1.80 6.04
CA LYS A 131 14.96 2.16 6.97
C LYS A 131 15.81 3.32 6.45
N GLY A 132 15.88 4.40 7.24
CA GLY A 132 16.67 5.61 6.93
C GLY A 132 16.00 6.60 5.99
N LEU A 133 14.85 6.27 5.38
CA LEU A 133 14.20 7.13 4.39
C LEU A 133 13.63 8.41 5.03
N ARG A 134 13.00 8.31 6.21
CA ARG A 134 12.34 9.46 6.85
C ARG A 134 13.27 10.64 7.21
N ALA A 135 14.58 10.39 7.21
CA ALA A 135 15.57 11.47 7.34
C ALA A 135 15.78 12.25 6.02
N LYS A 136 15.29 11.75 4.89
CA LYS A 136 15.57 12.26 3.54
C LYS A 136 14.30 12.65 2.77
N THR A 137 13.20 11.96 3.02
CA THR A 137 11.94 12.09 2.27
C THR A 137 10.74 11.78 3.17
N GLU A 138 9.56 12.26 2.81
CA GLU A 138 8.32 11.88 3.50
C GLU A 138 7.90 10.47 3.06
N VAL A 139 7.70 9.56 4.01
CA VAL A 139 7.34 8.16 3.77
C VAL A 139 5.84 7.95 4.00
N TRP A 140 5.17 7.39 3.00
CA TRP A 140 3.75 7.05 3.06
C TRP A 140 3.56 5.53 3.04
N ALA A 141 2.66 5.03 3.87
CA ALA A 141 2.15 3.67 3.78
C ALA A 141 0.71 3.72 3.25
N HIS A 142 0.48 3.08 2.10
CA HIS A 142 -0.85 3.02 1.51
C HIS A 142 -1.57 1.75 1.92
N SER A 143 -2.71 1.92 2.56
CA SER A 143 -3.62 0.85 2.93
C SER A 143 -4.86 0.90 2.03
N CYS A 144 -5.20 -0.23 1.43
CA CYS A 144 -6.39 -0.36 0.60
C CYS A 144 -7.02 -1.75 0.73
N TRP A 145 -8.15 -1.95 0.06
CA TRP A 145 -8.87 -3.23 0.03
C TRP A 145 -8.38 -4.18 -1.06
N GLY A 146 -7.29 -3.83 -1.74
CA GLY A 146 -6.84 -4.44 -2.98
C GLY A 146 -7.63 -3.91 -4.18
N ASN A 147 -6.92 -3.69 -5.28
CA ASN A 147 -7.50 -3.08 -6.48
C ASN A 147 -7.15 -3.86 -7.76
N PRO A 148 -7.44 -5.17 -7.86
CA PRO A 148 -7.43 -5.82 -9.14
C PRO A 148 -8.78 -5.58 -9.82
N SER A 149 -8.75 -4.95 -10.99
CA SER A 149 -9.93 -4.74 -11.83
C SER A 149 -11.11 -4.09 -11.11
N GLN A 150 -10.85 -3.17 -10.18
CA GLN A 150 -11.88 -2.44 -9.41
C GLN A 150 -12.73 -3.32 -8.47
N GLN A 151 -12.30 -4.51 -8.16
CA GLN A 151 -13.03 -5.39 -7.24
C GLN A 151 -12.46 -5.31 -5.84
N ARG A 152 -13.33 -5.21 -4.86
CA ARG A 152 -12.98 -5.43 -3.46
C ARG A 152 -12.67 -6.90 -3.27
N MET A 153 -11.40 -7.21 -3.06
CA MET A 153 -10.94 -8.59 -3.12
C MET A 153 -11.46 -9.49 -2.00
N PHE A 154 -11.83 -8.96 -0.82
CA PHE A 154 -11.71 -9.84 0.31
C PHE A 154 -12.78 -9.81 1.38
N ALA A 155 -13.74 -8.92 1.42
CA ALA A 155 -14.75 -8.97 2.48
C ALA A 155 -16.07 -8.32 2.11
N LYS A 156 -17.16 -8.92 2.62
CA LYS A 156 -18.50 -8.32 2.54
C LYS A 156 -18.63 -7.09 3.44
N VAL A 157 -17.97 -7.13 4.59
CA VAL A 157 -17.87 -6.01 5.53
C VAL A 157 -16.39 -5.73 5.75
N GLN A 158 -15.98 -4.53 5.41
CA GLN A 158 -14.58 -4.12 5.46
C GLN A 158 -14.42 -3.12 6.59
N SER A 159 -13.46 -3.37 7.48
CA SER A 159 -13.16 -2.48 8.57
C SER A 159 -11.66 -2.43 8.77
N TYR A 160 -11.10 -1.24 8.92
CA TYR A 160 -9.69 -1.04 9.25
C TYR A 160 -9.37 -1.30 10.72
N LYS A 161 -10.39 -1.34 11.60
CA LYS A 161 -10.20 -1.48 13.05
C LYS A 161 -9.22 -2.59 13.45
N PRO A 162 -9.28 -3.82 12.87
CA PRO A 162 -8.35 -4.89 13.25
C PRO A 162 -6.89 -4.62 12.92
N SER A 163 -6.59 -3.71 11.99
CA SER A 163 -5.23 -3.43 11.51
C SER A 163 -4.66 -2.09 12.00
N LEU A 164 -5.47 -1.23 12.62
CA LEU A 164 -5.05 0.14 12.96
C LEU A 164 -3.84 0.18 13.90
N GLU A 165 -3.81 -0.67 14.93
CA GLU A 165 -2.69 -0.75 15.86
C GLU A 165 -1.40 -1.20 15.17
N THR A 166 -1.51 -2.07 14.16
CA THR A 166 -0.39 -2.52 13.36
C THR A 166 0.13 -1.38 12.46
N TYR A 167 -0.77 -0.67 11.77
CA TYR A 167 -0.39 0.51 10.98
C TYR A 167 0.22 1.63 11.83
N ASN A 168 -0.20 1.76 13.09
CA ASN A 168 0.39 2.77 13.96
C ASN A 168 1.86 2.49 14.29
N LYS A 169 2.33 1.24 14.15
CA LYS A 169 3.72 0.80 14.41
C LYS A 169 4.65 0.90 13.21
N VAL A 170 4.13 1.06 11.97
CA VAL A 170 5.00 1.18 10.78
C VAL A 170 5.73 2.51 10.78
N ASP A 171 6.96 2.53 10.29
CA ASP A 171 7.82 3.73 10.25
C ASP A 171 7.50 4.62 9.04
N ALA A 172 6.29 5.18 9.03
CA ALA A 172 5.79 6.09 8.02
C ALA A 172 5.36 7.42 8.63
N ASP A 173 5.41 8.49 7.84
CA ASP A 173 4.93 9.83 8.20
C ASP A 173 3.43 9.97 7.95
N VAL A 174 2.91 9.27 6.94
CA VAL A 174 1.52 9.32 6.51
C VAL A 174 1.00 7.90 6.30
N ILE A 175 -0.20 7.60 6.82
CA ILE A 175 -0.95 6.39 6.47
C ILE A 175 -2.16 6.78 5.63
N THR A 176 -2.36 6.09 4.50
CA THR A 176 -3.52 6.35 3.64
C THR A 176 -4.60 5.29 3.86
N PHE A 177 -5.85 5.71 3.77
CA PHE A 177 -7.02 4.84 3.91
C PHE A 177 -8.04 5.12 2.82
N GLU A 178 -8.58 4.06 2.20
CA GLU A 178 -9.78 4.17 1.38
C GLU A 178 -10.95 4.62 2.27
N SER A 179 -11.67 5.62 1.86
CA SER A 179 -12.79 6.19 2.62
C SER A 179 -13.99 6.52 1.76
N SER A 180 -13.80 7.02 0.54
CA SER A 180 -14.90 7.36 -0.37
C SER A 180 -15.76 6.15 -0.69
N SER A 181 -15.16 5.08 -1.14
CA SER A 181 -15.83 3.82 -1.50
C SER A 181 -16.53 3.13 -0.34
N SER A 182 -16.14 3.43 0.89
CA SER A 182 -16.72 2.87 2.12
C SER A 182 -17.73 3.81 2.82
N GLY A 183 -17.97 4.99 2.27
CA GLY A 183 -18.85 5.99 2.88
C GLY A 183 -18.31 6.55 4.21
N GLY A 184 -16.98 6.61 4.36
CA GLY A 184 -16.35 7.14 5.57
C GLY A 184 -16.28 6.14 6.73
N MET A 185 -16.29 4.85 6.45
CA MET A 185 -16.19 3.81 7.47
C MET A 185 -14.92 4.00 8.32
N ASP A 186 -15.07 3.80 9.62
CA ASP A 186 -13.98 3.79 10.61
C ASP A 186 -13.22 5.13 10.80
N LEU A 187 -13.63 6.25 10.21
CA LEU A 187 -12.96 7.55 10.38
C LEU A 187 -12.68 7.91 11.85
N GLU A 188 -13.64 7.66 12.74
CA GLU A 188 -13.45 7.89 14.19
C GLU A 188 -12.36 6.99 14.77
N ALA A 189 -12.39 5.71 14.45
CA ALA A 189 -11.39 4.75 14.93
C ALA A 189 -10.00 5.09 14.37
N ILE A 190 -9.90 5.42 13.07
CA ILE A 190 -8.67 5.86 12.41
C ILE A 190 -8.09 7.08 13.12
N GLY A 191 -8.90 8.13 13.32
CA GLY A 191 -8.46 9.38 13.95
C GLY A 191 -7.99 9.20 15.40
N LYS A 192 -8.60 8.26 16.14
CA LYS A 192 -8.24 7.95 17.54
C LYS A 192 -7.00 7.05 17.66
N THR A 193 -6.87 6.06 16.77
CA THR A 193 -5.82 5.04 16.90
C THR A 193 -4.51 5.47 16.24
N ILE A 194 -4.58 6.07 15.05
CA ILE A 194 -3.36 6.54 14.37
C ILE A 194 -2.86 7.81 15.05
N THR A 195 -1.74 7.72 15.73
CA THR A 195 -1.14 8.83 16.48
C THR A 195 0.26 9.17 16.00
N GLY A 196 0.67 10.42 16.12
CA GLY A 196 2.01 10.87 15.72
C GLY A 196 2.29 10.84 14.22
N LYS A 197 1.26 10.61 13.40
CA LYS A 197 1.35 10.55 11.93
C LYS A 197 0.25 11.39 11.31
N LYS A 198 0.45 11.80 10.06
CA LYS A 198 -0.63 12.31 9.22
C LYS A 198 -1.49 11.14 8.72
N ILE A 199 -2.73 11.44 8.39
CA ILE A 199 -3.72 10.50 7.89
C ILE A 199 -4.21 11.02 6.55
N ALA A 200 -3.98 10.25 5.50
CA ALA A 200 -4.53 10.57 4.17
C ALA A 200 -5.83 9.80 3.97
N ILE A 201 -6.88 10.53 3.68
CA ILE A 201 -8.23 9.98 3.43
C ILE A 201 -8.56 10.11 1.96
N GLY A 202 -8.98 9.00 1.35
CA GLY A 202 -9.52 9.00 0.00
C GLY A 202 -10.87 9.68 -0.05
N VAL A 203 -11.03 10.63 -0.97
CA VAL A 203 -12.27 11.35 -1.24
C VAL A 203 -12.73 11.20 -2.69
N ILE A 204 -12.04 10.38 -3.45
CA ILE A 204 -12.36 10.00 -4.83
C ILE A 204 -12.43 8.47 -4.88
N ASP A 205 -13.58 7.94 -5.31
CA ASP A 205 -13.80 6.50 -5.43
C ASP A 205 -13.26 5.97 -6.75
N HIS A 206 -12.22 5.15 -6.68
CA HIS A 206 -11.62 4.51 -7.85
C HIS A 206 -12.43 3.34 -8.42
N HIS A 207 -13.50 2.89 -7.73
CA HIS A 207 -14.36 1.78 -8.16
C HIS A 207 -15.47 2.21 -9.13
N THR A 208 -15.68 3.50 -9.32
CA THR A 208 -16.72 4.05 -10.19
C THR A 208 -16.15 4.91 -11.31
N LEU A 209 -16.92 5.04 -12.39
CA LEU A 209 -16.67 6.00 -13.48
C LEU A 209 -17.36 7.35 -13.23
N GLN A 210 -18.19 7.44 -12.20
CA GLN A 210 -18.83 8.70 -11.81
C GLN A 210 -17.75 9.65 -11.29
N VAL A 211 -17.77 10.88 -11.80
CA VAL A 211 -16.93 11.95 -11.28
C VAL A 211 -17.67 12.61 -10.13
N GLU A 212 -17.04 12.66 -8.98
CA GLU A 212 -17.61 13.30 -7.79
C GLU A 212 -17.76 14.81 -8.01
N SER A 213 -18.86 15.35 -7.53
CA SER A 213 -19.07 16.79 -7.48
C SER A 213 -18.21 17.44 -6.39
N PRO A 214 -17.89 18.75 -6.52
CA PRO A 214 -17.18 19.47 -5.46
C PRO A 214 -17.87 19.40 -4.09
N ASP A 215 -19.20 19.35 -4.05
CA ASP A 215 -19.98 19.28 -2.82
C ASP A 215 -19.86 17.90 -2.15
N GLU A 216 -19.83 16.81 -2.92
CA GLU A 216 -19.60 15.46 -2.42
C GLU A 216 -18.19 15.35 -1.81
N VAL A 217 -17.17 15.83 -2.51
CA VAL A 217 -15.79 15.86 -2.00
C VAL A 217 -15.70 16.69 -0.72
N ALA A 218 -16.29 17.89 -0.71
CA ALA A 218 -16.32 18.75 0.47
C ALA A 218 -17.06 18.11 1.66
N ALA A 219 -18.12 17.35 1.41
CA ALA A 219 -18.85 16.64 2.46
C ALA A 219 -17.97 15.54 3.09
N GLN A 220 -17.22 14.79 2.29
CA GLN A 220 -16.29 13.76 2.78
C GLN A 220 -15.15 14.37 3.62
N ILE A 221 -14.57 15.50 3.16
CA ILE A 221 -13.54 16.23 3.91
C ILE A 221 -14.10 16.69 5.27
N ARG A 222 -15.30 17.28 5.30
CA ARG A 222 -15.94 17.70 6.57
C ARG A 222 -16.22 16.52 7.49
N ALA A 223 -16.58 15.36 6.94
CA ALA A 223 -16.77 14.14 7.75
C ALA A 223 -15.45 13.69 8.41
N ALA A 224 -14.35 13.71 7.67
CA ALA A 224 -13.02 13.37 8.21
C ALA A 224 -12.56 14.36 9.28
N LEU A 225 -12.77 15.67 9.08
CA LEU A 225 -12.40 16.73 10.03
C LEU A 225 -13.10 16.65 11.39
N LYS A 226 -14.18 15.86 11.53
CA LYS A 226 -14.79 15.59 12.85
C LYS A 226 -13.90 14.76 13.75
N PHE A 227 -12.98 13.98 13.20
CA PHE A 227 -12.16 13.00 13.92
C PHE A 227 -10.66 13.20 13.73
N ILE A 228 -10.25 13.87 12.66
CA ILE A 228 -8.85 14.09 12.28
C ILE A 228 -8.61 15.59 12.21
N PRO A 229 -7.74 16.16 13.04
CA PRO A 229 -7.46 17.59 13.02
C PRO A 229 -6.80 18.00 11.70
N PRO A 230 -7.08 19.21 11.17
CA PRO A 230 -6.67 19.63 9.84
C PRO A 230 -5.16 19.56 9.59
N GLU A 231 -4.34 19.81 10.60
CA GLU A 231 -2.87 19.73 10.51
C GLU A 231 -2.35 18.30 10.30
N ARG A 232 -3.18 17.30 10.55
CA ARG A 232 -2.87 15.88 10.33
C ARG A 232 -3.61 15.28 9.14
N LEU A 233 -4.60 15.99 8.59
CA LEU A 233 -5.41 15.48 7.49
C LEU A 233 -4.74 15.75 6.14
N VAL A 234 -4.60 14.72 5.34
CA VAL A 234 -4.19 14.79 3.93
C VAL A 234 -5.34 14.26 3.07
N ILE A 235 -5.55 14.83 1.91
CA ILE A 235 -6.60 14.42 0.97
C ILE A 235 -5.98 13.69 -0.21
N SER A 236 -6.56 12.55 -0.56
CA SER A 236 -6.08 11.67 -1.64
C SER A 236 -7.27 11.04 -2.38
N SER A 237 -6.98 10.25 -3.40
CA SER A 237 -7.92 9.22 -3.90
C SER A 237 -7.88 8.00 -3.00
N ASP A 238 -8.93 7.17 -3.06
CA ASP A 238 -8.99 5.92 -2.30
C ASP A 238 -7.82 4.99 -2.64
N CYS A 239 -7.56 4.79 -3.92
CA CYS A 239 -6.47 3.96 -4.42
C CYS A 239 -6.00 4.49 -5.78
N GLY A 240 -5.13 3.74 -6.44
CA GLY A 240 -4.66 4.04 -7.79
C GLY A 240 -5.79 3.97 -8.83
N MET A 241 -5.77 4.90 -9.79
CA MET A 241 -6.74 4.96 -10.89
C MET A 241 -6.45 3.97 -12.03
N GLY A 242 -5.46 3.09 -11.86
CA GLY A 242 -5.15 2.02 -12.80
C GLY A 242 -6.28 1.00 -12.87
N ARG A 243 -6.89 0.89 -14.05
CA ARG A 243 -8.04 0.01 -14.28
C ARG A 243 -7.62 -1.15 -15.15
N GLU A 244 -7.03 -2.17 -14.56
CA GLU A 244 -6.76 -3.39 -15.29
C GLU A 244 -8.08 -4.09 -15.64
N GLY A 245 -8.26 -4.39 -16.93
CA GLY A 245 -9.42 -5.15 -17.42
C GLY A 245 -10.63 -4.31 -17.87
N MET A 246 -10.51 -3.00 -17.96
CA MET A 246 -11.48 -2.15 -18.65
C MET A 246 -10.88 -1.65 -19.97
N SER A 247 -10.89 -2.48 -20.96
CA SER A 247 -10.71 -2.11 -22.37
C SER A 247 -12.04 -2.06 -23.07
#